data_eee6e933040b307d65a961ac3c9decdd
#
_entry.id   eee6e933040b307d65a961ac3c9decdd
#
_cell.length_a   1.000
_cell.length_b   1.000
_cell.length_c   1.000
_cell.angle_alpha   90.00
_cell.angle_beta   90.00
_cell.angle_gamma   90.00
#
_symmetry.space_group_name_H-M   'P 1'
#
loop_
_entity.id
_entity.type
_entity.pdbx_description
1 polymer ?
#
loop_
_entity_poly.entity_id
_entity_poly.type
_entity_poly.pdbx_seq_one_letter_code
_entity_poly.pdbx_strand_id
1 'polypeptide(L)'
;MDEVGRNKLWQEYMQTGKSEIREQLIAEYAQLVKLVAGRLSMYLGYNVEYDDLVGYGIFGLIDAIDKFDYSKNVKFESYASLRIRGAILKQKKGMWQPMRKSPKN
;
A
#
# COMPACT_ATOMS: atom_id res chain seq x y z
N MET A 1 7.18 -15.98 -3.32
CA MET A 1 6.49 -16.44 -4.54
C MET A 1 7.06 -15.68 -5.71
N ASP A 2 7.29 -16.34 -6.82
CA ASP A 2 7.88 -15.68 -7.97
C ASP A 2 6.80 -15.03 -8.83
N GLU A 3 7.23 -14.43 -9.93
CA GLU A 3 6.31 -13.71 -10.79
C GLU A 3 5.26 -14.62 -11.42
N VAL A 4 5.66 -15.82 -11.79
CA VAL A 4 4.71 -16.77 -12.37
C VAL A 4 3.63 -17.13 -11.35
N GLY A 5 4.04 -17.37 -10.11
CA GLY A 5 3.10 -17.67 -9.05
C GLY A 5 2.15 -16.50 -8.76
N ARG A 6 2.68 -15.28 -8.77
CA ARG A 6 1.84 -14.10 -8.54
C ARG A 6 0.84 -13.91 -9.67
N ASN A 7 1.26 -14.12 -10.90
CA ASN A 7 0.34 -13.99 -12.03
C ASN A 7 -0.78 -15.00 -11.95
N LYS A 8 -0.45 -16.21 -11.54
CA LYS A 8 -1.43 -17.27 -11.40
C LYS A 8 -2.45 -16.90 -10.31
N LEU A 9 -1.95 -16.35 -9.21
CA LEU A 9 -2.80 -15.93 -8.11
C LEU A 9 -3.76 -14.82 -8.55
N TRP A 10 -3.25 -13.86 -9.31
CA TRP A 10 -4.07 -12.78 -9.84
C TRP A 10 -5.16 -13.31 -10.79
N GLN A 11 -4.78 -14.25 -11.66
CA GLN A 11 -5.74 -14.83 -12.58
C GLN A 11 -6.86 -15.53 -11.83
N GLU A 12 -6.49 -16.29 -10.80
CA GLU A 12 -7.46 -16.99 -10.01
C GLU A 12 -8.40 -16.02 -9.28
N TYR A 13 -7.83 -14.95 -8.75
CA TYR A 13 -8.64 -13.94 -8.08
C TYR A 13 -9.59 -13.26 -9.05
N MET A 14 -9.13 -12.96 -10.25
CA MET A 14 -9.99 -12.35 -11.27
C MET A 14 -11.14 -13.24 -11.64
N GLN A 15 -10.92 -14.54 -11.66
CA GLN A 15 -11.96 -15.50 -12.05
C GLN A 15 -12.95 -15.78 -10.93
N THR A 16 -12.48 -15.82 -9.69
CA THR A 16 -13.32 -16.30 -8.60
C THR A 16 -13.74 -15.22 -7.62
N GLY A 17 -12.91 -14.20 -7.41
CA GLY A 17 -13.18 -13.19 -6.40
C GLY A 17 -13.18 -13.72 -4.99
N LYS A 18 -12.61 -14.90 -4.76
CA LYS A 18 -12.66 -15.52 -3.43
C LYS A 18 -11.85 -14.75 -2.42
N SER A 19 -12.37 -14.59 -1.22
CA SER A 19 -11.66 -13.86 -0.18
C SER A 19 -10.38 -14.55 0.24
N GLU A 20 -10.31 -15.87 0.16
CA GLU A 20 -9.07 -16.59 0.47
C GLU A 20 -7.94 -16.19 -0.48
N ILE A 21 -8.29 -16.03 -1.76
CA ILE A 21 -7.30 -15.62 -2.75
C ILE A 21 -6.88 -14.18 -2.49
N ARG A 22 -7.84 -13.34 -2.13
CA ARG A 22 -7.57 -11.94 -1.82
C ARG A 22 -6.59 -11.84 -0.64
N GLU A 23 -6.81 -12.67 0.38
CA GLU A 23 -5.91 -12.69 1.54
C GLU A 23 -4.51 -13.14 1.15
N GLN A 24 -4.42 -14.09 0.22
CA GLN A 24 -3.11 -14.53 -0.26
C GLN A 24 -2.40 -13.40 -1.01
N LEU A 25 -3.14 -12.61 -1.77
CA LEU A 25 -2.55 -11.45 -2.45
C LEU A 25 -2.05 -10.42 -1.44
N ILE A 26 -2.85 -10.17 -0.40
CA ILE A 26 -2.44 -9.23 0.63
C ILE A 26 -1.14 -9.71 1.29
N ALA A 27 -1.07 -10.99 1.63
CA ALA A 27 0.13 -11.55 2.25
C ALA A 27 1.34 -11.47 1.31
N GLU A 28 1.09 -11.71 0.02
CA GLU A 28 2.17 -11.70 -0.95
C GLU A 28 2.82 -10.32 -1.07
N TYR A 29 2.02 -9.27 -0.95
CA TYR A 29 2.52 -7.91 -1.13
C TYR A 29 2.75 -7.16 0.18
N ALA A 30 2.65 -7.85 1.31
CA ALA A 30 2.84 -7.20 2.61
C ALA A 30 4.24 -6.58 2.74
N GLN A 31 5.25 -7.21 2.13
CA GLN A 31 6.60 -6.66 2.19
C GLN A 31 6.69 -5.30 1.51
N LEU A 32 5.88 -5.10 0.48
CA LEU A 32 5.86 -3.81 -0.20
C LEU A 32 5.39 -2.72 0.75
N VAL A 33 4.39 -3.03 1.58
CA VAL A 33 3.92 -2.08 2.58
C VAL A 33 5.04 -1.70 3.52
N LYS A 34 5.78 -2.69 4.00
CA LYS A 34 6.89 -2.45 4.93
C LYS A 34 7.97 -1.58 4.29
N LEU A 35 8.24 -1.82 3.02
CA LEU A 35 9.24 -1.04 2.31
C LEU A 35 8.83 0.42 2.20
N VAL A 36 7.58 0.66 1.80
CA VAL A 36 7.08 2.02 1.65
C VAL A 36 7.03 2.71 3.02
N ALA A 37 6.53 2.00 4.03
CA ALA A 37 6.46 2.57 5.38
C ALA A 37 7.85 2.92 5.90
N GLY A 38 8.84 2.07 5.63
CA GLY A 38 10.20 2.33 6.07
C GLY A 38 10.78 3.58 5.43
N ARG A 39 10.53 3.76 4.14
CA ARG A 39 11.00 4.95 3.46
C ARG A 39 10.34 6.21 4.00
N LEU A 40 9.03 6.14 4.25
CA LEU A 40 8.31 7.30 4.74
C LEU A 40 8.67 7.64 6.18
N SER A 41 9.03 6.64 6.98
CA SER A 41 9.41 6.92 8.36
C SER A 41 10.65 7.80 8.43
N MET A 42 11.50 7.72 7.42
CA MET A 42 12.69 8.57 7.38
C MET A 42 12.34 10.02 7.10
N TYR A 43 11.25 10.25 6.36
CA TYR A 43 10.78 11.59 6.12
C TYR A 43 10.00 12.15 7.28
N LEU A 44 9.18 11.31 7.91
CA LEU A 44 8.24 11.78 8.92
C LEU A 44 8.86 11.95 10.29
N GLY A 45 10.06 11.37 10.48
CA GLY A 45 10.78 11.57 11.70
C GLY A 45 10.41 10.59 12.79
N TYR A 46 11.11 10.70 13.92
CA TYR A 46 10.98 9.71 14.97
C TYR A 46 9.75 9.89 15.83
N ASN A 47 8.96 10.91 15.59
CA ASN A 47 7.71 11.04 16.32
C ASN A 47 6.63 10.13 15.76
N VAL A 48 6.93 9.41 14.70
CA VAL A 48 5.96 8.58 14.03
C VAL A 48 6.36 7.13 14.18
N GLU A 49 5.44 6.30 14.69
CA GLU A 49 5.71 4.89 14.90
C GLU A 49 5.65 4.14 13.58
N TYR A 50 6.69 3.39 13.29
CA TYR A 50 6.75 2.59 12.08
C TYR A 50 5.56 1.64 11.97
N ASP A 51 5.20 0.99 13.08
CA ASP A 51 4.11 0.02 13.07
C ASP A 51 2.79 0.69 12.68
N ASP A 52 2.59 1.94 13.08
CA ASP A 52 1.39 2.68 12.67
C ASP A 52 1.39 2.90 11.18
N LEU A 53 2.55 3.23 10.63
CA LEU A 53 2.66 3.45 9.19
C LEU A 53 2.34 2.18 8.41
N VAL A 54 2.84 1.05 8.90
CA VAL A 54 2.54 -0.23 8.27
C VAL A 54 1.03 -0.48 8.32
N GLY A 55 0.41 -0.22 9.45
CA GLY A 55 -1.03 -0.41 9.59
C GLY A 55 -1.82 0.42 8.59
N TYR A 56 -1.48 1.69 8.45
CA TYR A 56 -2.16 2.54 7.47
C TYR A 56 -1.86 2.08 6.05
N GLY A 57 -0.65 1.62 5.81
CA GLY A 57 -0.25 1.16 4.49
C GLY A 57 -0.99 -0.08 4.04
N ILE A 58 -1.35 -0.95 4.99
CA ILE A 58 -2.11 -2.15 4.65
C ILE A 58 -3.47 -1.78 4.06
N PHE A 59 -4.12 -0.74 4.59
CA PHE A 59 -5.37 -0.28 4.00
C PHE A 59 -5.17 0.19 2.56
N GLY A 60 -4.05 0.86 2.29
CA GLY A 60 -3.73 1.27 0.93
C GLY A 60 -3.50 0.07 0.01
N LEU A 61 -2.85 -0.97 0.53
CA LEU A 61 -2.63 -2.18 -0.25
C LEU A 61 -3.95 -2.88 -0.58
N ILE A 62 -4.83 -3.00 0.41
CA ILE A 62 -6.13 -3.63 0.20
C ILE A 62 -6.92 -2.85 -0.86
N ASP A 63 -6.91 -1.53 -0.75
CA ASP A 63 -7.58 -0.68 -1.73
C ASP A 63 -6.98 -0.88 -3.12
N ALA A 64 -5.66 -1.01 -3.20
CA ALA A 64 -5.00 -1.22 -4.48
C ALA A 64 -5.41 -2.56 -5.10
N ILE A 65 -5.46 -3.62 -4.28
CA ILE A 65 -5.86 -4.93 -4.79
C ILE A 65 -7.28 -4.88 -5.33
N ASP A 66 -8.16 -4.20 -4.61
CA ASP A 66 -9.57 -4.14 -4.99
C ASP A 66 -9.79 -3.35 -6.27
N LYS A 67 -8.95 -2.37 -6.52
CA LYS A 67 -9.16 -1.46 -7.65
C LYS A 67 -8.24 -1.69 -8.83
N PHE A 68 -7.27 -2.59 -8.68
CA PHE A 68 -6.31 -2.82 -9.75
C PHE A 68 -6.96 -3.51 -10.95
N ASP A 69 -6.69 -2.98 -12.12
CA ASP A 69 -7.16 -3.59 -13.37
C ASP A 69 -6.02 -4.40 -13.95
N TYR A 70 -6.06 -5.70 -13.71
CA TYR A 70 -5.00 -6.59 -14.14
C TYR A 70 -4.86 -6.66 -15.65
N SER A 71 -5.90 -6.29 -16.38
CA SER A 71 -5.85 -6.34 -17.84
C SER A 71 -4.99 -5.22 -18.42
N LYS A 72 -4.70 -4.20 -17.65
CA LYS A 72 -3.88 -3.10 -18.14
C LYS A 72 -2.40 -3.46 -18.01
N ASN A 73 -1.61 -2.89 -18.90
CA ASN A 73 -0.20 -3.22 -18.96
C ASN A 73 0.60 -2.35 -17.97
N VAL A 74 0.28 -2.49 -16.71
CA VAL A 74 0.90 -1.74 -15.63
C VAL A 74 1.25 -2.73 -14.52
N LYS A 75 2.41 -2.55 -13.93
CA LYS A 75 2.80 -3.43 -12.82
C LYS A 75 2.03 -3.08 -11.58
N PHE A 76 1.51 -4.11 -10.91
CA PHE A 76 0.78 -3.90 -9.68
C PHE A 76 1.63 -3.20 -8.63
N GLU A 77 2.90 -3.57 -8.51
CA GLU A 77 3.77 -3.00 -7.49
C GLU A 77 3.87 -1.48 -7.60
N SER A 78 3.95 -0.97 -8.83
CA SER A 78 4.03 0.48 -9.03
C SER A 78 2.74 1.16 -8.63
N TYR A 79 1.63 0.59 -9.03
CA TYR A 79 0.32 1.12 -8.68
C TYR A 79 0.09 1.09 -7.18
N ALA A 80 0.40 -0.07 -6.56
CA ALA A 80 0.17 -0.26 -5.14
C ALA A 80 1.05 0.65 -4.29
N SER A 81 2.30 0.86 -4.70
CA SER A 81 3.20 1.72 -3.94
C SER A 81 2.63 3.11 -3.78
N LEU A 82 2.04 3.65 -4.84
CA LEU A 82 1.43 4.98 -4.76
C LEU A 82 0.23 4.99 -3.85
N ARG A 83 -0.58 3.93 -3.90
CA ARG A 83 -1.77 3.86 -3.05
C ARG A 83 -1.40 3.68 -1.59
N ILE A 84 -0.39 2.85 -1.32
CA ILE A 84 0.10 2.64 0.04
C ILE A 84 0.64 3.96 0.61
N ARG A 85 1.46 4.63 -0.17
CA ARG A 85 2.03 5.89 0.25
C ARG A 85 0.94 6.91 0.54
N GLY A 86 -0.05 7.00 -0.35
CA GLY A 86 -1.14 7.93 -0.17
C GLY A 86 -1.94 7.65 1.09
N ALA A 87 -2.19 6.37 1.37
CA ALA A 87 -2.94 5.98 2.57
C ALA A 87 -2.20 6.38 3.83
N ILE A 88 -0.89 6.16 3.86
CA ILE A 88 -0.08 6.52 5.02
C ILE A 88 -0.08 8.03 5.24
N LEU A 89 0.17 8.78 4.17
CA LEU A 89 0.27 10.24 4.29
C LEU A 89 -1.05 10.86 4.65
N LYS A 90 -2.14 10.29 4.16
CA LYS A 90 -3.46 10.81 4.48
C LYS A 90 -3.74 10.67 5.97
N GLN A 91 -3.38 9.54 6.56
CA GLN A 91 -3.63 9.30 7.97
C GLN A 91 -2.74 10.15 8.88
N LYS A 92 -1.52 10.43 8.43
CA LYS A 92 -0.57 11.19 9.25
C LYS A 92 -0.59 12.67 8.95
N LYS A 93 -1.45 13.09 8.07
CA LYS A 93 -1.48 14.48 7.64
C LYS A 93 -1.68 15.44 8.79
N GLY A 94 -2.56 15.11 9.70
CA GLY A 94 -2.85 15.98 10.83
C GLY A 94 -1.76 15.98 11.88
N MET A 95 -0.96 14.93 11.94
CA MET A 95 0.08 14.81 12.93
C MET A 95 1.41 15.33 12.44
N TRP A 96 1.65 15.16 11.15
CA TRP A 96 2.89 15.62 10.56
C TRP A 96 2.67 17.01 10.01
N GLN A 97 3.34 17.96 10.61
CA GLN A 97 3.19 19.33 10.20
C GLN A 97 4.44 19.75 9.50
N PRO A 98 4.54 19.53 8.22
CA PRO A 98 5.75 19.97 7.53
C PRO A 98 5.74 21.45 7.59
N MET A 99 6.72 22.04 7.30
CA MET A 99 6.82 23.41 7.38
C MET A 99 5.76 24.14 6.72
N ARG A 100 4.71 23.69 6.56
CA ARG A 100 3.74 24.39 5.96
C ARG A 100 3.18 25.33 6.77
N LYS A 101 3.03 25.96 6.72
CA LYS A 101 2.43 26.77 7.19
C LYS A 101 1.26 26.80 7.16
N SER A 102 0.81 27.35 7.52
CA SER A 102 -0.26 27.31 7.54
C SER A 102 -1.02 27.91 7.19
N PRO A 103 -1.55 28.44 7.27
CA PRO A 103 -2.34 29.07 7.01
C PRO A 103 -3.11 29.56 7.09
N LYS A 104 -2.92 29.90 7.26
CA LYS A 104 -3.58 30.40 7.26
C LYS A 104 -4.10 30.58 7.21
N ASN A 105 -3.99 30.70 7.36
CA ASN A 105 -4.37 30.81 7.28
C ASN A 105 -4.67 30.92 7.33
#